data_63603ecea4d41854db57011bbd4db464
#
_entry.id   63603ecea4d41854db57011bbd4db464
#
_cell.length_a   1.000
_cell.length_b   1.000
_cell.length_c   1.000
_cell.angle_alpha   90.00
_cell.angle_beta   90.00
_cell.angle_gamma   90.00
#
_symmetry.space_group_name_H-M   'P 1'
#
loop_
_entity.id
_entity.type
_entity.pdbx_description
1 polymer ?
#
loop_
_entity_poly.entity_id
_entity_poly.type
_entity_poly.pdbx_seq_one_letter_code
_entity_poly.pdbx_strand_id
1 'polypeptide(L)'
;MDSGWAKANGVEKPQDFAAEEETYSVRNSNGTGPFKLISRAPEELSVLERNQNWWGDSMYPGNVDRIEYRPIKNAATRVAALLSGEVDFVLDAPLQDLKRIEATDGLTTKTVAQVRSIFFGMDQSLDELRSSNIKGANPFRDIRVREAFNLAIDKDAIQRVVMDGLSFPTGIITPPGVLGNTPELDKQYGFDLDKAKSLMAEAGYADGFEIQLDCPNNRYNNDEKICQAAVAMLAKIGVKVNLDAIPKAQHFPKIQKRISDFYMLGWGVSTLDSHYVFTYLFHGEGSWNGIGYNNPRVNEITRLIETETDIPKRTALIDEAWQIIKKEMPYLPIHHQVLGWSMKDNVDVPIAADDHLRPRYVVFK
;
A
#
# COMPACT_ATOMS: atom_id res chain seq x y z
N MET A 1 19.84 9.50 15.87
CA MET A 1 19.73 10.95 16.21
C MET A 1 20.46 11.15 17.52
N ASP A 2 21.26 12.21 17.66
CA ASP A 2 21.96 12.53 18.89
C ASP A 2 20.99 13.05 19.95
N SER A 3 21.04 12.51 21.16
CA SER A 3 20.10 12.87 22.24
C SER A 3 20.33 14.30 22.77
N GLY A 4 21.56 14.77 22.75
CA GLY A 4 21.90 16.14 23.13
C GLY A 4 21.33 17.15 22.13
N TRP A 5 21.45 16.86 20.83
CA TRP A 5 20.84 17.65 19.77
C TRP A 5 19.31 17.68 19.88
N ALA A 6 18.68 16.51 20.16
CA ALA A 6 17.23 16.44 20.31
C ALA A 6 16.72 17.31 21.46
N LYS A 7 17.43 17.26 22.63
CA LYS A 7 17.12 18.11 23.78
C LYS A 7 17.30 19.59 23.50
N ALA A 8 18.44 19.94 22.89
CA ALA A 8 18.75 21.33 22.57
C ALA A 8 17.76 22.00 21.61
N ASN A 9 17.05 21.21 20.80
CA ASN A 9 16.09 21.70 19.81
C ASN A 9 14.62 21.33 20.13
N GLY A 10 14.33 20.79 21.32
CA GLY A 10 12.97 20.47 21.75
C GLY A 10 12.27 19.39 20.93
N VAL A 11 13.04 18.44 20.36
CA VAL A 11 12.52 17.37 19.47
C VAL A 11 12.75 15.98 20.03
N GLU A 12 12.65 15.83 21.36
CA GLU A 12 12.79 14.55 22.05
C GLU A 12 11.58 13.63 21.83
N LYS A 13 10.42 14.19 21.48
CA LYS A 13 9.20 13.47 21.15
C LYS A 13 8.96 13.49 19.64
N PRO A 14 8.36 12.43 19.07
CA PRO A 14 7.88 12.46 17.69
C PRO A 14 6.94 13.63 17.45
N GLN A 15 6.95 14.17 16.23
CA GLN A 15 6.00 15.19 15.84
C GLN A 15 4.57 14.64 15.89
N ASP A 16 3.66 15.38 16.47
CA ASP A 16 2.22 15.14 16.34
C ASP A 16 1.75 15.72 15.00
N PHE A 17 1.47 14.86 14.05
CA PHE A 17 0.98 15.27 12.72
C PHE A 17 -0.49 15.73 12.74
N ALA A 18 -1.21 15.54 13.84
CA ALA A 18 -2.55 16.10 14.02
C ALA A 18 -2.49 17.55 14.54
N ALA A 19 -1.37 17.95 15.15
CA ALA A 19 -1.12 19.33 15.50
C ALA A 19 -0.66 20.11 14.27
N GLU A 20 -1.10 21.36 14.12
CA GLU A 20 -0.70 22.24 13.01
C GLU A 20 0.72 22.81 13.18
N GLU A 21 1.36 22.54 14.31
CA GLU A 21 2.70 23.07 14.62
C GLU A 21 3.80 22.21 14.00
N GLU A 22 4.72 22.89 13.30
CA GLU A 22 5.90 22.28 12.70
C GLU A 22 7.06 22.26 13.72
N THR A 23 7.60 21.06 14.00
CA THR A 23 8.76 20.94 14.88
C THR A 23 10.07 21.27 14.17
N TYR A 24 11.10 21.65 14.91
CA TYR A 24 12.44 21.96 14.38
C TYR A 24 13.01 20.84 13.49
N SER A 25 12.70 19.56 13.78
CA SER A 25 13.16 18.39 13.02
C SER A 25 12.56 18.28 11.62
N VAL A 26 11.50 19.03 11.29
CA VAL A 26 10.92 19.03 9.94
C VAL A 26 11.88 19.63 8.92
N ARG A 27 12.62 20.67 9.30
CA ARG A 27 13.55 21.38 8.41
C ARG A 27 15.02 21.13 8.73
N ASN A 28 15.30 20.42 9.82
CA ASN A 28 16.65 20.18 10.29
C ASN A 28 16.84 18.71 10.63
N SER A 29 18.01 18.18 10.41
CA SER A 29 18.33 16.81 10.72
C SER A 29 19.68 16.67 11.40
N ASN A 30 19.80 15.66 12.26
CA ASN A 30 21.06 15.22 12.85
C ASN A 30 21.11 13.70 12.75
N GLY A 31 21.81 13.21 11.73
CA GLY A 31 21.97 11.79 11.44
C GLY A 31 23.42 11.42 11.19
N THR A 32 23.69 10.13 11.14
CA THR A 32 25.01 9.54 10.88
C THR A 32 25.13 9.00 9.44
N GLY A 33 24.24 9.46 8.56
CA GLY A 33 24.12 8.95 7.19
C GLY A 33 25.13 9.55 6.21
N PRO A 34 25.10 9.05 4.94
CA PRO A 34 25.99 9.50 3.87
C PRO A 34 25.70 10.92 3.35
N PHE A 35 24.55 11.49 3.67
CA PHE A 35 24.15 12.82 3.24
C PHE A 35 23.69 13.66 4.43
N LYS A 36 23.94 14.96 4.34
CA LYS A 36 23.48 16.00 5.28
C LYS A 36 22.36 16.79 4.64
N LEU A 37 21.29 17.04 5.37
CA LEU A 37 20.24 17.96 4.93
C LEU A 37 20.76 19.40 5.03
N ILE A 38 20.78 20.10 3.92
CA ILE A 38 21.22 21.49 3.81
C ILE A 38 20.05 22.45 3.95
N SER A 39 18.94 22.15 3.25
CA SER A 39 17.71 22.91 3.35
C SER A 39 16.49 22.05 3.03
N ARG A 40 15.36 22.41 3.60
CA ARG A 40 14.07 21.80 3.27
C ARG A 40 12.97 22.85 3.29
N ALA A 41 12.32 23.03 2.13
CA ALA A 41 11.01 23.62 1.97
C ALA A 41 10.00 22.48 1.74
N PRO A 42 9.15 22.15 2.73
CA PRO A 42 8.15 21.09 2.59
C PRO A 42 7.30 21.28 1.34
N GLU A 43 7.01 20.18 0.63
CA GLU A 43 6.24 20.16 -0.62
C GLU A 43 6.88 20.88 -1.84
N GLU A 44 8.08 21.44 -1.69
CA GLU A 44 8.79 22.19 -2.74
C GLU A 44 10.15 21.56 -3.08
N LEU A 45 11.09 21.57 -2.12
CA LEU A 45 12.46 21.12 -2.36
C LEU A 45 13.15 20.70 -1.06
N SER A 46 13.84 19.56 -1.09
CA SER A 46 14.82 19.20 -0.08
C SER A 46 16.19 19.06 -0.74
N VAL A 47 17.20 19.75 -0.18
CA VAL A 47 18.58 19.71 -0.67
C VAL A 47 19.44 18.95 0.33
N LEU A 48 20.15 17.94 -0.17
CA LEU A 48 21.10 17.16 0.60
C LEU A 48 22.47 17.18 -0.08
N GLU A 49 23.53 17.21 0.71
CA GLU A 49 24.92 17.12 0.23
C GLU A 49 25.64 15.94 0.87
N ARG A 50 26.61 15.39 0.14
CA ARG A 50 27.45 14.28 0.61
C ARG A 50 28.14 14.64 1.93
N ASN A 51 28.07 13.72 2.88
CA ASN A 51 28.83 13.82 4.11
C ASN A 51 30.24 13.28 3.90
N GLN A 52 31.19 14.18 3.63
CA GLN A 52 32.60 13.83 3.35
C GLN A 52 33.28 13.05 4.48
N ASN A 53 32.74 13.11 5.69
CA ASN A 53 33.25 12.42 6.86
C ASN A 53 32.39 11.18 7.23
N TRP A 54 31.61 10.66 6.28
CA TRP A 54 30.79 9.50 6.57
C TRP A 54 31.65 8.24 6.72
N TRP A 55 31.48 7.54 7.82
CA TRP A 55 32.25 6.33 8.16
C TRP A 55 32.11 5.16 7.17
N GLY A 56 31.04 5.13 6.39
CA GLY A 56 30.75 4.08 5.41
C GLY A 56 31.17 4.42 3.98
N ASP A 57 31.85 5.54 3.72
CA ASP A 57 32.12 6.04 2.37
C ASP A 57 32.86 5.02 1.48
N SER A 58 33.84 4.31 2.02
CA SER A 58 34.59 3.27 1.31
C SER A 58 33.86 1.96 1.11
N MET A 59 32.69 1.76 1.72
CA MET A 59 31.93 0.52 1.68
C MET A 59 30.83 0.52 0.61
N TYR A 60 30.53 1.67 0.01
CA TYR A 60 29.42 1.85 -0.91
C TYR A 60 29.84 2.55 -2.19
N PRO A 61 29.32 2.16 -3.37
CA PRO A 61 29.79 2.63 -4.67
C PRO A 61 29.25 4.02 -5.06
N GLY A 62 28.31 4.59 -4.32
CA GLY A 62 27.63 5.83 -4.71
C GLY A 62 28.61 7.00 -4.88
N ASN A 63 28.46 7.74 -5.97
CA ASN A 63 29.31 8.88 -6.34
C ASN A 63 28.55 10.22 -6.45
N VAL A 64 27.33 10.27 -5.88
CA VAL A 64 26.49 11.47 -5.86
C VAL A 64 27.00 12.43 -4.78
N ASP A 65 27.23 13.70 -5.14
CA ASP A 65 27.63 14.73 -4.18
C ASP A 65 26.47 15.58 -3.66
N ARG A 66 25.43 15.76 -4.49
CA ARG A 66 24.26 16.60 -4.16
C ARG A 66 22.97 15.94 -4.68
N ILE A 67 21.92 16.03 -3.85
CA ILE A 67 20.58 15.55 -4.18
C ILE A 67 19.60 16.72 -4.01
N GLU A 68 18.80 16.97 -5.03
CA GLU A 68 17.64 17.85 -4.99
C GLU A 68 16.38 17.00 -5.11
N TYR A 69 15.68 16.78 -4.02
CA TYR A 69 14.44 16.04 -3.99
C TYR A 69 13.26 17.00 -4.14
N ARG A 70 12.53 16.88 -5.25
CA ARG A 70 11.38 17.74 -5.61
C ARG A 70 10.10 16.91 -5.64
N PRO A 71 9.15 17.14 -4.72
CA PRO A 71 7.83 16.52 -4.75
C PRO A 71 7.00 17.04 -5.95
N ILE A 72 6.78 16.20 -6.95
CA ILE A 72 5.89 16.51 -8.09
C ILE A 72 4.67 15.60 -8.00
N LYS A 73 3.54 16.14 -7.52
CA LYS A 73 2.33 15.36 -7.21
C LYS A 73 1.67 14.74 -8.44
N ASN A 74 1.62 15.49 -9.55
CA ASN A 74 1.02 15.01 -10.78
C ASN A 74 1.95 14.04 -11.53
N ALA A 75 1.47 12.82 -11.81
CA ALA A 75 2.26 11.76 -12.45
C ALA A 75 2.72 12.12 -13.87
N ALA A 76 1.86 12.74 -14.69
CA ALA A 76 2.22 13.14 -16.04
C ALA A 76 3.30 14.24 -16.03
N THR A 77 3.23 15.17 -15.08
CA THR A 77 4.25 16.21 -14.89
C THR A 77 5.60 15.61 -14.46
N ARG A 78 5.61 14.56 -13.58
CA ARG A 78 6.84 13.86 -13.22
C ARG A 78 7.51 13.20 -14.43
N VAL A 79 6.71 12.53 -15.25
CA VAL A 79 7.22 11.91 -16.50
C VAL A 79 7.75 12.97 -17.46
N ALA A 80 7.02 14.10 -17.65
CA ALA A 80 7.46 15.19 -18.51
C ALA A 80 8.80 15.79 -18.04
N ALA A 81 8.98 15.96 -16.72
CA ALA A 81 10.24 16.47 -16.15
C ALA A 81 11.44 15.54 -16.43
N LEU A 82 11.23 14.21 -16.42
CA LEU A 82 12.26 13.26 -16.82
C LEU A 82 12.57 13.32 -18.32
N LEU A 83 11.52 13.33 -19.16
CA LEU A 83 11.66 13.37 -20.62
C LEU A 83 12.34 14.65 -21.09
N SER A 84 12.12 15.78 -20.41
CA SER A 84 12.78 17.07 -20.72
C SER A 84 14.19 17.19 -20.15
N GLY A 85 14.62 16.24 -19.30
CA GLY A 85 15.91 16.28 -18.62
C GLY A 85 15.97 17.22 -17.41
N GLU A 86 14.84 17.77 -16.96
CA GLU A 86 14.74 18.60 -15.76
C GLU A 86 15.10 17.82 -14.49
N VAL A 87 14.77 16.51 -14.44
CA VAL A 87 15.16 15.60 -13.37
C VAL A 87 15.92 14.39 -13.93
N ASP A 88 16.80 13.81 -13.12
CA ASP A 88 17.61 12.67 -13.50
C ASP A 88 16.96 11.33 -13.14
N PHE A 89 16.01 11.35 -12.19
CA PHE A 89 15.41 10.17 -11.59
C PHE A 89 13.98 10.44 -11.15
N VAL A 90 13.08 9.49 -11.39
CA VAL A 90 11.68 9.51 -10.95
C VAL A 90 11.38 8.24 -10.16
N LEU A 91 11.04 8.40 -8.89
CA LEU A 91 10.37 7.39 -8.08
C LEU A 91 8.90 7.28 -8.50
N ASP A 92 8.27 6.13 -8.30
CA ASP A 92 6.85 5.92 -8.63
C ASP A 92 6.49 6.38 -10.05
N ALA A 93 7.29 5.98 -11.04
CA ALA A 93 6.93 6.21 -12.44
C ALA A 93 5.64 5.44 -12.76
N PRO A 94 4.64 6.09 -13.41
CA PRO A 94 3.39 5.44 -13.76
C PRO A 94 3.64 4.21 -14.64
N LEU A 95 3.09 3.06 -14.28
CA LEU A 95 3.38 1.79 -14.96
C LEU A 95 3.06 1.83 -16.46
N GLN A 96 1.99 2.53 -16.84
CA GLN A 96 1.59 2.71 -18.25
C GLN A 96 2.59 3.55 -19.06
N ASP A 97 3.45 4.35 -18.43
CA ASP A 97 4.44 5.18 -19.08
C ASP A 97 5.82 4.50 -19.22
N LEU A 98 6.07 3.40 -18.52
CA LEU A 98 7.38 2.75 -18.48
C LEU A 98 7.88 2.36 -19.90
N LYS A 99 7.01 1.77 -20.72
CA LYS A 99 7.37 1.41 -22.11
C LYS A 99 7.76 2.63 -22.96
N ARG A 100 7.05 3.77 -22.78
CA ARG A 100 7.35 5.01 -23.48
C ARG A 100 8.67 5.61 -23.02
N ILE A 101 8.94 5.59 -21.71
CA ILE A 101 10.19 6.08 -21.13
C ILE A 101 11.36 5.22 -21.62
N GLU A 102 11.23 3.89 -21.54
CA GLU A 102 12.27 2.94 -22.00
C GLU A 102 12.59 3.06 -23.50
N ALA A 103 11.62 3.46 -24.31
CA ALA A 103 11.80 3.70 -25.76
C ALA A 103 12.39 5.09 -26.06
N THR A 104 12.67 5.93 -25.07
CA THR A 104 13.25 7.27 -25.23
C THR A 104 14.78 7.17 -25.06
N ASP A 105 15.54 7.64 -26.04
CA ASP A 105 16.99 7.65 -26.01
C ASP A 105 17.52 8.35 -24.75
N GLY A 106 18.49 7.75 -24.08
CA GLY A 106 19.12 8.27 -22.88
C GLY A 106 18.32 8.04 -21.58
N LEU A 107 17.22 7.27 -21.64
CA LEU A 107 16.42 6.91 -20.47
C LEU A 107 16.33 5.39 -20.28
N THR A 108 16.10 4.96 -19.05
CA THR A 108 15.85 3.57 -18.70
C THR A 108 14.85 3.44 -17.56
N THR A 109 14.28 2.25 -17.42
CA THR A 109 13.32 1.92 -16.36
C THR A 109 13.75 0.67 -15.59
N LYS A 110 13.36 0.59 -14.32
CA LYS A 110 13.51 -0.61 -13.50
C LYS A 110 12.20 -0.92 -12.80
N THR A 111 11.84 -2.19 -12.68
CA THR A 111 10.65 -2.64 -11.94
C THR A 111 11.01 -3.68 -10.88
N VAL A 112 10.23 -3.74 -9.82
CA VAL A 112 10.33 -4.75 -8.77
C VAL A 112 8.96 -5.01 -8.15
N ALA A 113 8.70 -6.25 -7.71
CA ALA A 113 7.58 -6.56 -6.85
C ALA A 113 7.74 -5.80 -5.52
N GLN A 114 6.76 -4.96 -5.19
CA GLN A 114 6.76 -4.20 -3.93
C GLN A 114 6.27 -5.06 -2.77
N VAL A 115 6.79 -4.82 -1.58
CA VAL A 115 6.27 -5.43 -0.34
C VAL A 115 4.94 -4.79 0.09
N ARG A 116 4.04 -4.59 -0.88
CA ARG A 116 2.72 -3.96 -0.70
C ARG A 116 1.62 -4.73 -1.39
N SER A 117 0.52 -4.96 -0.67
CA SER A 117 -0.73 -5.51 -1.23
C SER A 117 -1.80 -4.44 -1.31
N ILE A 118 -2.60 -4.46 -2.39
CA ILE A 118 -3.79 -3.64 -2.59
C ILE A 118 -5.02 -4.51 -2.37
N PHE A 119 -6.01 -3.99 -1.64
CA PHE A 119 -7.22 -4.73 -1.25
C PHE A 119 -8.38 -3.79 -0.99
N PHE A 120 -9.59 -4.36 -0.94
CA PHE A 120 -10.78 -3.66 -0.45
C PHE A 120 -11.13 -4.11 0.97
N GLY A 121 -11.51 -3.16 1.82
CA GLY A 121 -12.07 -3.39 3.14
C GLY A 121 -13.60 -3.33 3.13
N MET A 122 -14.24 -4.22 3.87
CA MET A 122 -15.69 -4.36 3.98
C MET A 122 -16.08 -4.29 5.46
N ASP A 123 -16.76 -3.24 5.91
CA ASP A 123 -17.12 -3.05 7.33
C ASP A 123 -18.10 -4.16 7.80
N GLN A 124 -17.69 -4.92 8.79
CA GLN A 124 -18.44 -6.03 9.39
C GLN A 124 -18.90 -5.71 10.81
N SER A 125 -18.54 -4.54 11.36
CA SER A 125 -18.80 -4.18 12.74
C SER A 125 -20.17 -3.56 12.96
N LEU A 126 -20.66 -2.83 11.97
CA LEU A 126 -21.95 -2.14 12.07
C LEU A 126 -23.13 -3.08 11.93
N ASP A 127 -24.23 -2.79 12.57
CA ASP A 127 -25.50 -3.48 12.37
C ASP A 127 -26.18 -3.06 11.06
N GLU A 128 -25.95 -1.81 10.62
CA GLU A 128 -26.41 -1.24 9.35
C GLU A 128 -25.27 -0.41 8.73
N LEU A 129 -25.00 -0.57 7.43
CA LEU A 129 -24.03 0.23 6.72
C LEU A 129 -24.55 1.66 6.47
N ARG A 130 -23.67 2.64 6.59
CA ARG A 130 -24.01 4.08 6.45
C ARG A 130 -24.38 4.43 5.02
N SER A 131 -23.69 3.84 4.05
CA SER A 131 -23.74 4.17 2.64
C SER A 131 -24.57 3.21 1.81
N SER A 132 -25.24 2.23 2.44
CA SER A 132 -26.08 1.25 1.74
C SER A 132 -27.57 1.64 1.76
N ASN A 133 -28.30 1.22 0.74
CA ASN A 133 -29.77 1.28 0.69
C ASN A 133 -30.45 0.19 1.56
N ILE A 134 -29.71 -0.82 2.01
CA ILE A 134 -30.23 -1.85 2.92
C ILE A 134 -30.36 -1.27 4.32
N LYS A 135 -31.57 -1.36 4.88
CA LYS A 135 -31.88 -0.86 6.24
C LYS A 135 -32.03 -2.01 7.22
N GLY A 136 -31.56 -1.79 8.44
CA GLY A 136 -31.62 -2.76 9.55
C GLY A 136 -30.71 -3.98 9.37
N ALA A 137 -29.81 -4.00 8.38
CA ALA A 137 -28.86 -5.07 8.16
C ALA A 137 -27.56 -4.57 7.54
N ASN A 138 -26.49 -5.35 7.78
CA ASN A 138 -25.18 -5.15 7.15
C ASN A 138 -24.87 -6.38 6.27
N PRO A 139 -24.95 -6.23 4.94
CA PRO A 139 -24.65 -7.33 4.02
C PRO A 139 -23.25 -7.93 4.21
N PHE A 140 -22.25 -7.14 4.60
CA PHE A 140 -20.88 -7.60 4.79
C PHE A 140 -20.66 -8.47 6.04
N ARG A 141 -21.63 -8.56 6.96
CA ARG A 141 -21.58 -9.54 8.07
C ARG A 141 -21.79 -10.97 7.58
N ASP A 142 -22.47 -11.14 6.44
CA ASP A 142 -22.65 -12.46 5.84
C ASP A 142 -21.42 -12.83 5.00
N ILE A 143 -20.79 -13.96 5.35
CA ILE A 143 -19.61 -14.45 4.63
C ILE A 143 -19.91 -14.77 3.16
N ARG A 144 -21.15 -15.18 2.82
CA ARG A 144 -21.57 -15.46 1.44
C ARG A 144 -21.49 -14.20 0.58
N VAL A 145 -21.84 -13.04 1.12
CA VAL A 145 -21.71 -11.75 0.43
C VAL A 145 -20.24 -11.42 0.21
N ARG A 146 -19.36 -11.59 1.23
CA ARG A 146 -17.92 -11.35 1.07
C ARG A 146 -17.27 -12.30 0.09
N GLU A 147 -17.69 -13.59 0.09
CA GLU A 147 -17.25 -14.57 -0.93
C GLU A 147 -17.73 -14.17 -2.33
N ALA A 148 -18.99 -13.76 -2.47
CA ALA A 148 -19.54 -13.29 -3.74
C ALA A 148 -18.75 -12.10 -4.31
N PHE A 149 -18.40 -11.13 -3.48
CA PHE A 149 -17.55 -9.99 -3.87
C PHE A 149 -16.16 -10.46 -4.33
N ASN A 150 -15.53 -11.40 -3.61
CA ASN A 150 -14.24 -11.96 -4.01
C ASN A 150 -14.30 -12.69 -5.36
N LEU A 151 -15.36 -13.45 -5.60
CA LEU A 151 -15.57 -14.22 -6.84
C LEU A 151 -16.01 -13.34 -8.02
N ALA A 152 -16.63 -12.17 -7.77
CA ALA A 152 -17.07 -11.27 -8.81
C ALA A 152 -15.94 -10.41 -9.39
N ILE A 153 -14.83 -10.24 -8.66
CA ILE A 153 -13.68 -9.44 -9.10
C ILE A 153 -12.69 -10.32 -9.88
N ASP A 154 -12.63 -10.12 -11.19
CA ASP A 154 -11.61 -10.72 -12.07
C ASP A 154 -10.27 -10.02 -11.89
N LYS A 155 -9.45 -10.52 -10.98
CA LYS A 155 -8.14 -9.96 -10.63
C LYS A 155 -7.14 -10.10 -11.77
N ASP A 156 -7.27 -11.16 -12.58
CA ASP A 156 -6.43 -11.38 -13.76
C ASP A 156 -6.77 -10.37 -14.87
N ALA A 157 -8.05 -10.00 -15.02
CA ALA A 157 -8.44 -8.92 -15.92
C ALA A 157 -7.90 -7.56 -15.43
N ILE A 158 -7.94 -7.27 -14.12
CA ILE A 158 -7.32 -6.07 -13.55
C ILE A 158 -5.82 -6.07 -13.85
N GLN A 159 -5.12 -7.17 -13.66
CA GLN A 159 -3.70 -7.28 -13.99
C GLN A 159 -3.44 -6.96 -15.46
N ARG A 160 -4.15 -7.62 -16.38
CA ARG A 160 -3.93 -7.44 -17.82
C ARG A 160 -4.30 -6.06 -18.33
N VAL A 161 -5.47 -5.54 -17.92
CA VAL A 161 -6.08 -4.36 -18.55
C VAL A 161 -5.77 -3.06 -17.80
N VAL A 162 -5.77 -3.11 -16.46
CA VAL A 162 -5.57 -1.91 -15.63
C VAL A 162 -4.10 -1.72 -15.29
N MET A 163 -3.38 -2.83 -15.05
CA MET A 163 -1.99 -2.79 -14.58
C MET A 163 -0.96 -3.10 -15.67
N ASP A 164 -1.37 -3.26 -16.93
CA ASP A 164 -0.49 -3.60 -18.07
C ASP A 164 0.42 -4.83 -17.82
N GLY A 165 -0.11 -5.82 -17.08
CA GLY A 165 0.61 -7.01 -16.65
C GLY A 165 1.49 -6.81 -15.40
N LEU A 166 1.64 -5.58 -14.91
CA LEU A 166 2.55 -5.21 -13.83
C LEU A 166 1.86 -5.23 -12.46
N SER A 167 1.38 -6.39 -12.06
CA SER A 167 0.90 -6.69 -10.71
C SER A 167 0.83 -8.21 -10.53
N PHE A 168 0.65 -8.68 -9.30
CA PHE A 168 0.53 -10.10 -8.98
C PHE A 168 -0.79 -10.33 -8.24
N PRO A 169 -1.85 -10.87 -8.89
CA PRO A 169 -3.12 -11.23 -8.23
C PRO A 169 -2.88 -12.09 -7.00
N THR A 170 -3.58 -11.80 -5.90
CA THR A 170 -3.31 -12.44 -4.60
C THR A 170 -4.57 -12.85 -3.85
N GLY A 171 -4.40 -13.79 -2.91
CA GLY A 171 -5.40 -14.20 -1.93
C GLY A 171 -5.15 -13.70 -0.50
N ILE A 172 -4.01 -13.06 -0.21
CA ILE A 172 -3.65 -12.53 1.12
C ILE A 172 -3.00 -11.15 1.06
N ILE A 173 -2.87 -10.49 2.21
CA ILE A 173 -2.27 -9.15 2.33
C ILE A 173 -0.79 -9.23 2.79
N THR A 174 -0.09 -10.26 2.35
CA THR A 174 1.34 -10.44 2.66
C THR A 174 2.06 -10.85 1.38
N PRO A 175 2.88 -9.94 0.78
CA PRO A 175 3.57 -10.23 -0.48
C PRO A 175 4.63 -11.32 -0.37
N PRO A 176 5.03 -11.94 -1.50
CA PRO A 176 6.17 -12.85 -1.55
C PRO A 176 7.44 -12.22 -0.96
N GLY A 177 8.22 -13.03 -0.23
CA GLY A 177 9.41 -12.59 0.50
C GLY A 177 9.15 -12.04 1.90
N VAL A 178 7.88 -11.91 2.30
CA VAL A 178 7.48 -11.59 3.67
C VAL A 178 7.15 -12.87 4.42
N LEU A 179 7.60 -13.01 5.66
CA LEU A 179 7.30 -14.17 6.50
C LEU A 179 5.79 -14.35 6.66
N GLY A 180 5.31 -15.54 6.33
CA GLY A 180 3.89 -15.90 6.30
C GLY A 180 3.25 -15.89 4.91
N ASN A 181 3.98 -15.48 3.84
CA ASN A 181 3.53 -15.76 2.49
C ASN A 181 3.93 -17.19 2.10
N THR A 182 2.97 -17.96 1.61
CA THR A 182 3.21 -19.25 0.92
C THR A 182 2.40 -19.28 -0.37
N PRO A 183 2.81 -20.07 -1.39
CA PRO A 183 2.04 -20.19 -2.64
C PRO A 183 0.58 -20.61 -2.42
N GLU A 184 0.32 -21.44 -1.41
CA GLU A 184 -1.03 -21.95 -1.06
C GLU A 184 -1.88 -20.82 -0.47
N LEU A 185 -1.33 -20.04 0.44
CA LEU A 185 -2.01 -18.89 1.04
C LEU A 185 -2.21 -17.76 0.04
N ASP A 186 -1.21 -17.52 -0.81
CA ASP A 186 -1.23 -16.45 -1.81
C ASP A 186 -2.19 -16.74 -2.98
N LYS A 187 -2.58 -17.99 -3.18
CA LYS A 187 -3.54 -18.36 -4.22
C LYS A 187 -4.83 -17.55 -4.06
N GLN A 188 -5.20 -16.82 -5.12
CA GLN A 188 -6.44 -16.05 -5.18
C GLN A 188 -7.69 -16.93 -5.08
N TYR A 189 -8.83 -16.33 -4.71
CA TYR A 189 -10.10 -17.03 -4.55
C TYR A 189 -10.73 -17.50 -5.89
N GLY A 190 -10.21 -17.06 -7.01
CA GLY A 190 -10.75 -17.34 -8.33
C GLY A 190 -11.78 -16.31 -8.78
N PHE A 191 -12.29 -16.51 -10.01
CA PHE A 191 -13.34 -15.68 -10.61
C PHE A 191 -14.48 -16.61 -11.07
N ASP A 192 -15.68 -16.39 -10.52
CA ASP A 192 -16.88 -17.19 -10.83
C ASP A 192 -18.14 -16.35 -10.60
N LEU A 193 -18.68 -15.77 -11.67
CA LEU A 193 -19.87 -14.92 -11.60
C LEU A 193 -21.13 -15.69 -11.27
N ASP A 194 -21.27 -16.94 -11.72
CA ASP A 194 -22.48 -17.72 -11.49
C ASP A 194 -22.57 -18.12 -10.01
N LYS A 195 -21.44 -18.59 -9.44
CA LYS A 195 -21.36 -18.85 -8.01
C LYS A 195 -21.56 -17.57 -7.20
N ALA A 196 -20.99 -16.44 -7.61
CA ALA A 196 -21.16 -15.16 -6.92
C ALA A 196 -22.64 -14.74 -6.87
N LYS A 197 -23.38 -14.87 -7.97
CA LYS A 197 -24.83 -14.60 -8.02
C LYS A 197 -25.63 -15.56 -7.12
N SER A 198 -25.29 -16.86 -7.13
CA SER A 198 -25.93 -17.84 -6.25
C SER A 198 -25.75 -17.46 -4.79
N LEU A 199 -24.54 -17.13 -4.36
CA LEU A 199 -24.24 -16.72 -3.00
C LEU A 199 -24.99 -15.43 -2.60
N MET A 200 -25.10 -14.44 -3.51
CA MET A 200 -25.90 -13.25 -3.27
C MET A 200 -27.38 -13.60 -3.04
N ALA A 201 -27.94 -14.48 -3.87
CA ALA A 201 -29.33 -14.92 -3.71
C ALA A 201 -29.55 -15.70 -2.41
N GLU A 202 -28.65 -16.63 -2.07
CA GLU A 202 -28.69 -17.41 -0.83
C GLU A 202 -28.57 -16.53 0.42
N ALA A 203 -27.84 -15.41 0.31
CA ALA A 203 -27.74 -14.42 1.38
C ALA A 203 -28.94 -13.47 1.47
N GLY A 204 -29.92 -13.58 0.54
CA GLY A 204 -31.11 -12.74 0.50
C GLY A 204 -30.96 -11.44 -0.30
N TYR A 205 -29.92 -11.34 -1.12
CA TYR A 205 -29.60 -10.15 -1.93
C TYR A 205 -29.61 -10.49 -3.44
N ALA A 206 -30.56 -11.28 -3.93
CA ALA A 206 -30.68 -11.67 -5.33
C ALA A 206 -30.77 -10.47 -6.29
N ASP A 207 -31.41 -9.39 -5.87
CA ASP A 207 -31.55 -8.14 -6.62
C ASP A 207 -30.36 -7.18 -6.40
N GLY A 208 -29.35 -7.61 -5.62
CA GLY A 208 -28.22 -6.77 -5.23
C GLY A 208 -28.58 -5.68 -4.21
N PHE A 209 -27.72 -4.69 -4.11
CA PHE A 209 -27.90 -3.52 -3.25
C PHE A 209 -27.02 -2.35 -3.69
N GLU A 210 -27.26 -1.16 -3.14
CA GLU A 210 -26.40 0.02 -3.36
C GLU A 210 -25.41 0.20 -2.22
N ILE A 211 -24.17 0.62 -2.54
CA ILE A 211 -23.12 0.95 -1.57
C ILE A 211 -22.14 1.95 -2.16
N GLN A 212 -21.51 2.78 -1.30
CA GLN A 212 -20.40 3.64 -1.70
C GLN A 212 -19.07 2.89 -1.56
N LEU A 213 -18.19 3.08 -2.56
CA LEU A 213 -16.77 2.69 -2.49
C LEU A 213 -15.91 3.94 -2.34
N ASP A 214 -15.26 4.09 -1.19
CA ASP A 214 -14.25 5.12 -0.98
C ASP A 214 -12.90 4.67 -1.59
N CYS A 215 -12.34 5.46 -2.48
CA CYS A 215 -11.13 5.15 -3.23
C CYS A 215 -10.15 6.32 -3.19
N PRO A 216 -8.84 6.09 -3.00
CA PRO A 216 -7.86 7.14 -3.23
C PRO A 216 -7.67 7.32 -4.75
N ASN A 217 -7.22 8.52 -5.17
CA ASN A 217 -6.93 8.81 -6.58
C ASN A 217 -5.50 9.36 -6.80
N ASN A 218 -4.67 9.33 -5.77
CA ASN A 218 -3.28 9.81 -5.83
C ASN A 218 -2.34 9.10 -4.84
N ARG A 219 -2.62 7.82 -4.54
CA ARG A 219 -1.82 7.06 -3.56
C ARG A 219 -1.16 5.82 -4.12
N TYR A 220 -1.88 5.02 -4.90
CA TYR A 220 -1.39 3.75 -5.45
C TYR A 220 -1.37 3.79 -6.97
N ASN A 221 -0.59 2.91 -7.59
CA ASN A 221 -0.58 2.79 -9.04
C ASN A 221 -1.99 2.43 -9.55
N ASN A 222 -2.55 3.29 -10.39
CA ASN A 222 -3.87 3.13 -11.00
C ASN A 222 -5.04 2.93 -10.02
N ASP A 223 -4.95 3.45 -8.80
CA ASP A 223 -5.94 3.27 -7.74
C ASP A 223 -7.39 3.55 -8.21
N GLU A 224 -7.68 4.70 -8.77
CA GLU A 224 -9.02 5.03 -9.26
C GLU A 224 -9.48 4.08 -10.38
N LYS A 225 -8.59 3.69 -11.30
CA LYS A 225 -8.92 2.76 -12.39
C LYS A 225 -9.24 1.35 -11.87
N ILE A 226 -8.55 0.89 -10.83
CA ILE A 226 -8.85 -0.38 -10.15
C ILE A 226 -10.24 -0.30 -9.53
N CYS A 227 -10.58 0.79 -8.85
CA CYS A 227 -11.90 1.00 -8.28
C CYS A 227 -12.99 1.06 -9.35
N GLN A 228 -12.78 1.76 -10.46
CA GLN A 228 -13.69 1.79 -11.60
C GLN A 228 -13.92 0.39 -12.19
N ALA A 229 -12.88 -0.41 -12.32
CA ALA A 229 -13.00 -1.81 -12.75
C ALA A 229 -13.83 -2.64 -11.76
N ALA A 230 -13.59 -2.48 -10.46
CA ALA A 230 -14.37 -3.15 -9.42
C ALA A 230 -15.86 -2.76 -9.46
N VAL A 231 -16.18 -1.48 -9.65
CA VAL A 231 -17.57 -0.99 -9.85
C VAL A 231 -18.25 -1.75 -10.98
N ALA A 232 -17.59 -1.80 -12.15
CA ALA A 232 -18.13 -2.49 -13.32
C ALA A 232 -18.30 -4.01 -13.14
N MET A 233 -17.41 -4.63 -12.35
CA MET A 233 -17.46 -6.06 -12.06
C MET A 233 -18.55 -6.39 -11.05
N LEU A 234 -18.69 -5.63 -9.96
CA LEU A 234 -19.71 -5.83 -8.94
C LEU A 234 -21.13 -5.58 -9.48
N ALA A 235 -21.28 -4.69 -10.47
CA ALA A 235 -22.57 -4.50 -11.14
C ALA A 235 -23.11 -5.80 -11.78
N LYS A 236 -22.24 -6.75 -12.17
CA LYS A 236 -22.64 -8.02 -12.76
C LYS A 236 -23.33 -8.97 -11.77
N ILE A 237 -23.18 -8.72 -10.47
CA ILE A 237 -23.87 -9.45 -9.39
C ILE A 237 -24.96 -8.59 -8.71
N GLY A 238 -25.44 -7.54 -9.39
CA GLY A 238 -26.52 -6.68 -8.92
C GLY A 238 -26.09 -5.57 -7.95
N VAL A 239 -24.81 -5.45 -7.59
CA VAL A 239 -24.35 -4.42 -6.65
C VAL A 239 -24.09 -3.12 -7.39
N LYS A 240 -24.85 -2.07 -7.04
CA LYS A 240 -24.65 -0.72 -7.55
C LYS A 240 -23.67 0.03 -6.65
N VAL A 241 -22.45 0.21 -7.13
CA VAL A 241 -21.40 0.89 -6.39
C VAL A 241 -21.31 2.35 -6.80
N ASN A 242 -21.46 3.25 -5.82
CA ASN A 242 -21.24 4.70 -5.97
C ASN A 242 -19.77 4.98 -5.63
N LEU A 243 -18.95 5.28 -6.63
CA LEU A 243 -17.53 5.53 -6.46
C LEU A 243 -17.27 6.96 -5.94
N ASP A 244 -16.59 7.08 -4.79
CA ASP A 244 -16.07 8.33 -4.24
C ASP A 244 -14.52 8.31 -4.31
N ALA A 245 -13.98 8.84 -5.42
CA ALA A 245 -12.53 8.88 -5.66
C ALA A 245 -11.94 10.22 -5.20
N ILE A 246 -11.21 10.22 -4.09
CA ILE A 246 -10.71 11.40 -3.40
C ILE A 246 -9.20 11.34 -3.11
N PRO A 247 -8.53 12.50 -2.92
CA PRO A 247 -7.12 12.51 -2.52
C PRO A 247 -6.86 11.75 -1.21
N LYS A 248 -5.69 11.09 -1.11
CA LYS A 248 -5.28 10.31 0.07
C LYS A 248 -5.41 11.06 1.39
N ALA A 249 -5.19 12.39 1.39
CA ALA A 249 -5.32 13.23 2.58
C ALA A 249 -6.74 13.28 3.16
N GLN A 250 -7.76 13.06 2.32
CA GLN A 250 -9.16 12.97 2.73
C GLN A 250 -9.59 11.51 2.93
N HIS A 251 -9.04 10.58 2.14
CA HIS A 251 -9.38 9.17 2.16
C HIS A 251 -8.95 8.46 3.46
N PHE A 252 -7.69 8.60 3.87
CA PHE A 252 -7.18 7.89 5.05
C PHE A 252 -7.88 8.26 6.36
N PRO A 253 -8.22 9.54 6.64
CA PRO A 253 -8.99 9.88 7.83
C PRO A 253 -10.37 9.21 7.89
N LYS A 254 -11.03 8.94 6.75
CA LYS A 254 -12.30 8.19 6.73
C LYS A 254 -12.12 6.77 7.28
N ILE A 255 -11.06 6.08 6.85
CA ILE A 255 -10.75 4.71 7.30
C ILE A 255 -10.40 4.68 8.78
N GLN A 256 -9.49 5.56 9.22
CA GLN A 256 -9.04 5.65 10.62
C GLN A 256 -10.17 6.00 11.58
N LYS A 257 -11.11 6.86 11.16
CA LYS A 257 -12.31 7.21 11.92
C LYS A 257 -13.42 6.16 11.79
N ARG A 258 -13.22 5.09 11.01
CA ARG A 258 -14.22 4.04 10.73
C ARG A 258 -15.54 4.62 10.24
N ILE A 259 -15.48 5.57 9.28
CA ILE A 259 -16.66 6.17 8.65
C ILE A 259 -16.80 5.78 7.18
N SER A 260 -16.02 4.79 6.71
CA SER A 260 -16.09 4.19 5.38
C SER A 260 -16.53 2.74 5.49
N ASP A 261 -17.59 2.37 4.79
CA ASP A 261 -18.17 1.01 4.84
C ASP A 261 -17.52 0.06 3.88
N PHE A 262 -17.08 0.56 2.70
CA PHE A 262 -16.37 -0.17 1.68
C PHE A 262 -15.29 0.73 1.08
N TYR A 263 -14.02 0.29 1.09
CA TYR A 263 -12.91 1.16 0.72
C TYR A 263 -11.72 0.41 0.14
N MET A 264 -10.92 1.09 -0.68
CA MET A 264 -9.60 0.61 -1.09
C MET A 264 -8.54 0.99 -0.06
N LEU A 265 -7.63 0.06 0.23
CA LEU A 265 -6.41 0.32 0.98
C LEU A 265 -5.24 -0.47 0.39
N GLY A 266 -4.03 0.03 0.59
CA GLY A 266 -2.81 -0.69 0.30
C GLY A 266 -1.92 -0.74 1.53
N TRP A 267 -1.38 -1.90 1.86
CA TRP A 267 -0.54 -2.11 3.03
C TRP A 267 0.86 -2.60 2.65
N GLY A 268 1.86 -1.80 3.02
CA GLY A 268 3.28 -2.15 2.84
C GLY A 268 3.83 -2.83 4.09
N VAL A 269 4.43 -4.00 3.93
CA VAL A 269 4.94 -4.80 5.07
C VAL A 269 6.41 -4.50 5.29
N SER A 270 6.72 -3.35 5.87
CA SER A 270 8.08 -2.83 6.05
C SER A 270 8.96 -3.69 6.96
N THR A 271 8.36 -4.46 7.86
CA THR A 271 9.07 -5.37 8.76
C THR A 271 9.41 -6.72 8.14
N LEU A 272 8.88 -7.00 6.93
CA LEU A 272 8.95 -8.29 6.25
C LEU A 272 8.38 -9.46 7.07
N ASP A 273 7.38 -9.17 7.91
CA ASP A 273 6.75 -10.14 8.82
C ASP A 273 5.24 -9.90 8.92
N SER A 274 4.43 -10.96 8.81
CA SER A 274 2.98 -10.91 8.90
C SER A 274 2.44 -10.36 10.23
N HIS A 275 3.23 -10.40 11.31
CA HIS A 275 2.85 -9.77 12.59
C HIS A 275 2.45 -8.31 12.39
N TYR A 276 3.19 -7.56 11.55
CA TYR A 276 2.86 -6.18 11.21
C TYR A 276 1.46 -6.04 10.58
N VAL A 277 1.11 -6.97 9.70
CA VAL A 277 -0.22 -6.99 9.07
C VAL A 277 -1.30 -7.31 10.10
N PHE A 278 -1.08 -8.33 10.94
CA PHE A 278 -2.06 -8.73 11.96
C PHE A 278 -2.30 -7.63 12.99
N THR A 279 -1.24 -7.02 13.50
CA THR A 279 -1.33 -5.95 14.52
C THR A 279 -2.17 -4.78 14.05
N TYR A 280 -1.99 -4.33 12.82
CA TYR A 280 -2.64 -3.11 12.34
C TYR A 280 -3.98 -3.33 11.66
N LEU A 281 -4.16 -4.45 10.91
CA LEU A 281 -5.34 -4.67 10.08
C LEU A 281 -6.32 -5.69 10.65
N PHE A 282 -5.84 -6.71 11.40
CA PHE A 282 -6.69 -7.83 11.80
C PHE A 282 -6.91 -7.94 13.32
N HIS A 283 -6.03 -7.39 14.14
CA HIS A 283 -6.28 -7.33 15.58
C HIS A 283 -7.46 -6.41 15.88
N GLY A 284 -8.37 -6.81 16.78
CA GLY A 284 -9.57 -6.05 17.10
C GLY A 284 -9.32 -4.59 17.49
N GLU A 285 -8.16 -4.29 18.10
CA GLU A 285 -7.71 -2.95 18.50
C GLU A 285 -6.75 -2.31 17.48
N GLY A 286 -6.55 -2.93 16.31
CA GLY A 286 -5.63 -2.44 15.29
C GLY A 286 -6.01 -1.05 14.79
N SER A 287 -5.06 -0.13 14.76
CA SER A 287 -5.31 1.28 14.42
C SER A 287 -5.76 1.51 12.98
N TRP A 288 -5.55 0.53 12.10
CA TRP A 288 -5.99 0.51 10.71
C TRP A 288 -7.04 -0.57 10.42
N ASN A 289 -7.58 -1.23 11.45
CA ASN A 289 -8.69 -2.15 11.32
C ASN A 289 -10.00 -1.37 11.07
N GLY A 290 -10.13 -0.80 9.89
CA GLY A 290 -11.28 0.01 9.49
C GLY A 290 -12.57 -0.78 9.28
N ILE A 291 -12.47 -2.12 9.18
CA ILE A 291 -13.61 -3.02 8.95
C ILE A 291 -14.20 -3.61 10.24
N GLY A 292 -13.56 -3.36 11.37
CA GLY A 292 -14.00 -3.87 12.67
C GLY A 292 -13.90 -5.39 12.82
N TYR A 293 -13.03 -6.04 12.06
CA TYR A 293 -12.75 -7.47 12.23
C TYR A 293 -12.21 -7.76 13.63
N ASN A 294 -12.74 -8.80 14.27
CA ASN A 294 -12.35 -9.14 15.63
C ASN A 294 -12.53 -10.66 15.89
N ASN A 295 -11.50 -11.43 15.55
CA ASN A 295 -11.45 -12.85 15.83
C ASN A 295 -10.58 -13.12 17.07
N PRO A 296 -11.10 -13.72 18.17
CA PRO A 296 -10.35 -13.94 19.40
C PRO A 296 -9.05 -14.73 19.20
N ARG A 297 -9.06 -15.75 18.31
CA ARG A 297 -7.87 -16.55 18.05
C ARG A 297 -6.80 -15.80 17.28
N VAL A 298 -7.20 -14.99 16.28
CA VAL A 298 -6.26 -14.12 15.56
C VAL A 298 -5.66 -13.08 16.48
N ASN A 299 -6.46 -12.49 17.39
CA ASN A 299 -5.96 -11.56 18.40
C ASN A 299 -4.95 -12.24 19.35
N GLU A 300 -5.26 -13.45 19.82
CA GLU A 300 -4.36 -14.22 20.65
C GLU A 300 -3.04 -14.54 19.93
N ILE A 301 -3.11 -15.04 18.70
CA ILE A 301 -1.92 -15.34 17.88
C ILE A 301 -1.08 -14.09 17.69
N THR A 302 -1.68 -12.95 17.39
CA THR A 302 -0.97 -11.69 17.20
C THR A 302 -0.12 -11.33 18.43
N ARG A 303 -0.65 -11.53 19.63
CA ARG A 303 0.11 -11.31 20.89
C ARG A 303 1.18 -12.36 21.12
N LEU A 304 0.91 -13.64 20.80
CA LEU A 304 1.89 -14.71 20.97
C LEU A 304 3.11 -14.50 20.07
N ILE A 305 2.92 -14.15 18.81
CA ILE A 305 4.02 -13.96 17.85
C ILE A 305 4.82 -12.68 18.11
N GLU A 306 4.33 -11.75 18.93
CA GLU A 306 5.07 -10.55 19.32
C GLU A 306 6.37 -10.89 20.08
N THR A 307 6.35 -11.93 20.88
CA THR A 307 7.49 -12.35 21.73
C THR A 307 8.06 -13.72 21.38
N GLU A 308 7.42 -14.49 20.46
CA GLU A 308 7.92 -15.80 20.07
C GLU A 308 9.18 -15.67 19.19
N THR A 309 10.28 -16.23 19.64
CA THR A 309 11.59 -16.21 18.97
C THR A 309 11.95 -17.53 18.28
N ASP A 310 11.26 -18.61 18.60
CA ASP A 310 11.42 -19.91 17.92
C ASP A 310 10.76 -19.82 16.53
N ILE A 311 11.58 -19.80 15.49
CA ILE A 311 11.10 -19.56 14.12
C ILE A 311 10.07 -20.60 13.65
N PRO A 312 10.25 -21.92 13.83
CA PRO A 312 9.22 -22.90 13.50
C PRO A 312 7.87 -22.65 14.18
N LYS A 313 7.87 -22.38 15.48
CA LYS A 313 6.62 -22.10 16.22
C LYS A 313 5.97 -20.81 15.76
N ARG A 314 6.78 -19.77 15.58
CA ARG A 314 6.32 -18.48 15.05
C ARG A 314 5.66 -18.64 13.69
N THR A 315 6.31 -19.38 12.78
CA THR A 315 5.78 -19.64 11.43
C THR A 315 4.46 -20.42 11.49
N ALA A 316 4.36 -21.42 12.34
CA ALA A 316 3.11 -22.21 12.51
C ALA A 316 1.95 -21.35 13.02
N LEU A 317 2.20 -20.44 13.97
CA LEU A 317 1.20 -19.50 14.47
C LEU A 317 0.76 -18.51 13.38
N ILE A 318 1.70 -18.00 12.60
CA ILE A 318 1.39 -17.09 11.46
C ILE A 318 0.55 -17.82 10.42
N ASP A 319 0.89 -19.07 10.09
CA ASP A 319 0.12 -19.87 9.14
C ASP A 319 -1.30 -20.13 9.65
N GLU A 320 -1.47 -20.51 10.93
CA GLU A 320 -2.78 -20.68 11.56
C GLU A 320 -3.63 -19.41 11.44
N ALA A 321 -3.06 -18.24 11.73
CA ALA A 321 -3.79 -16.96 11.62
C ALA A 321 -4.24 -16.70 10.19
N TRP A 322 -3.36 -16.92 9.19
CA TRP A 322 -3.71 -16.74 7.78
C TRP A 322 -4.79 -17.74 7.32
N GLN A 323 -4.78 -18.98 7.79
CA GLN A 323 -5.83 -19.96 7.47
C GLN A 323 -7.20 -19.49 7.98
N ILE A 324 -7.25 -18.95 9.21
CA ILE A 324 -8.50 -18.38 9.78
C ILE A 324 -8.96 -17.18 8.94
N ILE A 325 -8.08 -16.24 8.71
CA ILE A 325 -8.37 -15.00 7.96
C ILE A 325 -8.84 -15.33 6.54
N LYS A 326 -8.15 -16.24 5.86
CA LYS A 326 -8.50 -16.66 4.51
C LYS A 326 -9.87 -17.32 4.44
N LYS A 327 -10.22 -18.12 5.46
CA LYS A 327 -11.55 -18.75 5.56
C LYS A 327 -12.65 -17.73 5.83
N GLU A 328 -12.38 -16.70 6.64
CA GLU A 328 -13.38 -15.70 7.03
C GLU A 328 -13.52 -14.55 6.02
N MET A 329 -12.54 -14.36 5.14
CA MET A 329 -12.53 -13.33 4.08
C MET A 329 -12.90 -11.92 4.55
N PRO A 330 -12.29 -11.39 5.62
CA PRO A 330 -12.66 -10.07 6.14
C PRO A 330 -12.31 -8.94 5.18
N TYR A 331 -11.27 -9.11 4.36
CA TYR A 331 -10.85 -8.22 3.27
C TYR A 331 -10.97 -8.92 1.92
N LEU A 332 -10.94 -8.13 0.85
CA LEU A 332 -10.88 -8.59 -0.53
C LEU A 332 -9.50 -8.21 -1.12
N PRO A 333 -8.49 -9.10 -1.04
CA PRO A 333 -7.19 -8.85 -1.65
C PRO A 333 -7.30 -8.77 -3.18
N ILE A 334 -6.58 -7.82 -3.80
CA ILE A 334 -6.57 -7.64 -5.26
C ILE A 334 -5.25 -8.12 -5.84
N HIS A 335 -4.15 -7.45 -5.49
CA HIS A 335 -2.83 -7.81 -6.01
C HIS A 335 -1.70 -7.30 -5.12
N HIS A 336 -0.52 -7.89 -5.28
CA HIS A 336 0.73 -7.28 -4.85
C HIS A 336 1.20 -6.29 -5.91
N GLN A 337 1.56 -5.09 -5.47
CA GLN A 337 1.93 -3.98 -6.34
C GLN A 337 3.33 -4.18 -6.93
N VAL A 338 3.53 -3.69 -8.15
CA VAL A 338 4.85 -3.52 -8.76
C VAL A 338 5.25 -2.05 -8.69
N LEU A 339 6.50 -1.79 -8.37
CA LEU A 339 7.12 -0.47 -8.46
C LEU A 339 7.79 -0.27 -9.82
N GLY A 340 7.72 0.95 -10.34
CA GLY A 340 8.48 1.39 -11.48
C GLY A 340 9.35 2.60 -11.10
N TRP A 341 10.67 2.49 -11.29
CA TRP A 341 11.59 3.60 -11.22
C TRP A 341 12.10 3.93 -12.63
N SER A 342 12.19 5.20 -12.95
CA SER A 342 12.65 5.66 -14.26
C SER A 342 13.76 6.69 -14.09
N MET A 343 14.78 6.63 -14.95
CA MET A 343 15.98 7.45 -14.77
C MET A 343 16.71 7.66 -16.08
N LYS A 344 17.67 8.58 -16.11
CA LYS A 344 18.65 8.68 -17.17
C LYS A 344 19.48 7.38 -17.24
N ASP A 345 19.90 6.95 -18.41
CA ASP A 345 20.62 5.66 -18.62
C ASP A 345 22.02 5.64 -18.01
N ASN A 346 22.60 6.83 -17.77
CA ASN A 346 23.86 6.98 -17.04
C ASN A 346 23.69 6.92 -15.51
N VAL A 347 22.45 6.82 -14.98
CA VAL A 347 22.18 6.61 -13.56
C VAL A 347 21.98 5.13 -13.29
N ASP A 348 22.73 4.58 -12.37
CA ASP A 348 22.56 3.20 -11.91
C ASP A 348 22.28 3.15 -10.40
N VAL A 349 21.25 2.38 -10.03
CA VAL A 349 20.85 2.18 -8.64
C VAL A 349 20.06 0.87 -8.53
N PRO A 350 20.29 0.04 -7.49
CA PRO A 350 19.44 -1.12 -7.23
C PRO A 350 18.05 -0.65 -6.78
N ILE A 351 17.00 -1.09 -7.49
CA ILE A 351 15.62 -0.85 -7.08
C ILE A 351 15.29 -1.68 -5.84
N ALA A 352 14.63 -1.06 -4.86
CA ALA A 352 14.30 -1.70 -3.60
C ALA A 352 12.79 -1.95 -3.48
N ALA A 353 12.40 -3.16 -3.06
CA ALA A 353 11.01 -3.58 -2.92
C ALA A 353 10.22 -2.77 -1.87
N ASP A 354 10.91 -2.10 -0.95
CA ASP A 354 10.32 -1.21 0.06
C ASP A 354 10.12 0.23 -0.43
N ASP A 355 10.46 0.51 -1.70
CA ASP A 355 10.32 1.84 -2.33
C ASP A 355 11.20 2.93 -1.69
N HIS A 356 12.26 2.56 -1.05
CA HIS A 356 13.20 3.51 -0.46
C HIS A 356 14.43 3.68 -1.34
N LEU A 357 14.59 4.85 -1.96
CA LEU A 357 15.84 5.22 -2.59
C LEU A 357 16.95 5.33 -1.54
N ARG A 358 18.05 4.61 -1.78
CA ARG A 358 19.25 4.64 -0.95
C ARG A 358 20.39 5.31 -1.71
N PRO A 359 20.60 6.63 -1.55
CA PRO A 359 21.55 7.40 -2.36
C PRO A 359 22.98 6.88 -2.32
N ARG A 360 23.37 6.18 -1.26
CA ARG A 360 24.70 5.54 -1.14
C ARG A 360 24.99 4.48 -2.21
N TYR A 361 23.97 4.03 -2.95
CA TYR A 361 24.11 3.07 -4.05
C TYR A 361 23.91 3.72 -5.42
N VAL A 362 23.57 5.00 -5.50
CA VAL A 362 23.38 5.68 -6.78
C VAL A 362 24.74 5.98 -7.41
N VAL A 363 24.92 5.52 -8.64
CA VAL A 363 26.14 5.73 -9.43
C VAL A 363 25.80 6.45 -10.71
N PHE A 364 26.46 7.56 -10.99
CA PHE A 364 26.52 8.17 -12.31
C PHE A 364 27.71 7.54 -13.06
N LYS A 365 27.45 6.95 -14.24
CA LYS A 365 28.44 6.33 -15.14
C LYS A 365 29.14 7.38 -16.00
#